data_bffca8bb0434ed518a3c5687ce770961
#
_entry.id   bffca8bb0434ed518a3c5687ce770961
#
_cell.length_a   1.000
_cell.length_b   1.000
_cell.length_c   1.000
_cell.angle_alpha   90.00
_cell.angle_beta   90.00
_cell.angle_gamma   90.00
#
_symmetry.space_group_name_H-M   'P 1'
#
loop_
_entity.id
_entity.type
_entity.pdbx_description
1 polymer ?
#
loop_
_entity_poly.entity_id
_entity_poly.type
_entity_poly.pdbx_seq_one_letter_code
_entity_poly.pdbx_strand_id
1 'polypeptide(L)'
;DHGYVTTRVLAPSQDLKSGILRLVVIPGVVRHVRLTPDSDDYIQLYSSFPAHEGSLLDLRDIEQGLENMQRLPGVQADMEIVPGEQPGESDILITRKQDKYWRLGFSLDDSGTRSTGRYLGGITFSLDNPFSLSDLLYVSATHNFPHYGGKGSKNYTAHYSVPFGYWQFSVTASDYDYHQTVAGAVEDYQYSGESQNLGMQLSRVLHRNGTQKTVLTYDVQARRSRNYINDTEIQVQRRQTAAWRLGLQHRHYISQATLDAGVSWQRGTRWFGAQPAPEEIFGEATALSKILQMNASFNLPFTLAGQPFSYSFRYQRQLSNTPLTPQEQFAIGNRWTVRGFDGERTLNASN
;
A
#
# COMPACT_ATOMS: atom_id res chain seq x y z
N ASP A 1 -4.64 -19.03 21.77
CA ASP A 1 -4.13 -17.79 22.36
C ASP A 1 -4.72 -16.61 21.60
N HIS A 2 -5.61 -15.84 22.27
CA HIS A 2 -6.33 -14.72 21.67
C HIS A 2 -5.67 -13.36 21.94
N GLY A 3 -4.41 -13.35 22.46
CA GLY A 3 -3.67 -12.11 22.74
C GLY A 3 -3.77 -11.63 24.19
N TYR A 4 -4.66 -12.15 25.01
CA TYR A 4 -4.87 -11.74 26.41
C TYR A 4 -3.86 -12.40 27.35
N VAL A 5 -2.58 -12.09 27.17
CA VAL A 5 -1.46 -12.80 27.79
C VAL A 5 -1.32 -12.57 29.32
N THR A 6 -1.91 -11.52 29.85
CA THR A 6 -1.87 -11.18 31.29
C THR A 6 -3.17 -11.50 32.03
N THR A 7 -4.25 -11.87 31.33
CA THR A 7 -5.50 -12.31 31.94
C THR A 7 -5.31 -13.67 32.61
N ARG A 8 -5.77 -13.81 33.84
CA ARG A 8 -5.65 -15.02 34.65
C ARG A 8 -7.03 -15.57 35.02
N VAL A 9 -7.14 -16.87 35.00
CA VAL A 9 -8.32 -17.62 35.53
C VAL A 9 -7.87 -18.40 36.74
N LEU A 10 -8.51 -18.10 37.86
CA LEU A 10 -8.21 -18.72 39.14
C LEU A 10 -9.40 -19.61 39.58
N ALA A 11 -9.10 -20.77 40.11
CA ALA A 11 -10.06 -21.60 40.86
C ALA A 11 -9.77 -21.42 42.36
N PRO A 12 -10.53 -20.55 43.06
CA PRO A 12 -10.34 -20.38 44.49
C PRO A 12 -10.67 -21.66 45.23
N SER A 13 -10.12 -21.85 46.44
CA SER A 13 -10.44 -22.97 47.30
C SER A 13 -11.96 -23.03 47.56
N GLN A 14 -12.61 -24.14 47.18
CA GLN A 14 -14.06 -24.28 47.23
C GLN A 14 -14.49 -25.75 47.46
N ASP A 15 -15.69 -25.94 47.99
CA ASP A 15 -16.30 -27.25 48.12
C ASP A 15 -17.01 -27.66 46.80
N LEU A 16 -16.52 -28.71 46.16
CA LEU A 16 -17.07 -29.26 44.92
C LEU A 16 -18.21 -30.24 45.11
N LYS A 17 -18.65 -30.53 46.34
CA LYS A 17 -19.76 -31.42 46.60
C LYS A 17 -21.09 -30.98 45.98
N SER A 18 -21.20 -29.68 45.72
CA SER A 18 -22.38 -29.10 45.03
C SER A 18 -22.41 -29.37 43.51
N GLY A 19 -21.31 -29.92 42.94
CA GLY A 19 -21.17 -30.10 41.48
C GLY A 19 -20.90 -28.80 40.72
N ILE A 20 -20.70 -27.67 41.42
CA ILE A 20 -20.46 -26.32 40.81
C ILE A 20 -19.00 -25.97 41.01
N LEU A 21 -18.27 -25.71 39.89
CA LEU A 21 -16.94 -25.14 39.88
C LEU A 21 -17.06 -23.61 39.63
N ARG A 22 -16.61 -22.82 40.57
CA ARG A 22 -16.51 -21.35 40.44
C ARG A 22 -15.10 -20.98 39.97
N LEU A 23 -15.02 -20.22 38.90
CA LEU A 23 -13.80 -19.65 38.36
C LEU A 23 -13.86 -18.12 38.52
N VAL A 24 -12.74 -17.56 38.91
CA VAL A 24 -12.59 -16.10 38.98
C VAL A 24 -11.65 -15.66 37.86
N VAL A 25 -12.12 -14.77 37.00
CA VAL A 25 -11.31 -14.17 35.92
C VAL A 25 -10.78 -12.85 36.41
N ILE A 26 -9.46 -12.71 36.41
CA ILE A 26 -8.76 -11.44 36.63
C ILE A 26 -8.33 -10.93 35.27
N PRO A 27 -9.02 -9.92 34.70
CA PRO A 27 -8.63 -9.36 33.41
C PRO A 27 -7.28 -8.65 33.54
N GLY A 28 -6.41 -8.83 32.55
CA GLY A 28 -5.22 -8.04 32.41
C GLY A 28 -5.58 -6.72 31.76
N VAL A 29 -5.24 -5.60 32.38
CA VAL A 29 -5.52 -4.25 31.86
C VAL A 29 -4.25 -3.45 31.68
N VAL A 30 -4.26 -2.55 30.67
CA VAL A 30 -3.18 -1.60 30.43
C VAL A 30 -3.30 -0.46 31.44
N ARG A 31 -2.27 -0.23 32.25
CA ARG A 31 -2.18 0.92 33.13
C ARG A 31 -1.61 2.11 32.39
N HIS A 32 -0.40 1.98 31.83
CA HIS A 32 0.26 3.02 31.04
C HIS A 32 0.97 2.42 29.83
N VAL A 33 1.00 3.19 28.74
CA VAL A 33 1.90 2.99 27.60
C VAL A 33 2.90 4.13 27.57
N ARG A 34 4.18 3.85 27.78
CA ARG A 34 5.21 4.88 27.91
C ARG A 34 6.54 4.47 27.29
N LEU A 35 7.31 5.48 26.91
CA LEU A 35 8.68 5.27 26.43
C LEU A 35 9.62 4.96 27.60
N THR A 36 10.63 4.13 27.32
CA THR A 36 11.77 3.95 28.22
C THR A 36 12.65 5.21 28.21
N PRO A 37 13.42 5.50 29.30
CA PRO A 37 14.26 6.70 29.40
C PRO A 37 15.34 6.85 28.33
N ASP A 38 15.74 5.75 27.71
CA ASP A 38 16.77 5.71 26.65
C ASP A 38 16.19 5.77 25.24
N SER A 39 14.87 5.98 25.11
CA SER A 39 14.17 6.11 23.84
C SER A 39 14.22 7.52 23.28
N ASP A 40 14.12 7.62 21.94
CA ASP A 40 13.82 8.89 21.28
C ASP A 40 12.37 9.29 21.54
N ASP A 41 12.14 10.48 22.02
CA ASP A 41 10.85 10.98 22.48
C ASP A 41 10.04 11.73 21.40
N TYR A 42 10.61 11.92 20.20
CA TYR A 42 9.91 12.56 19.09
C TYR A 42 8.89 11.61 18.44
N ILE A 43 7.86 11.25 19.22
CA ILE A 43 6.78 10.35 18.81
C ILE A 43 5.53 10.57 19.67
N GLN A 44 4.36 10.45 19.04
CA GLN A 44 3.07 10.43 19.72
C GLN A 44 2.59 8.98 19.84
N LEU A 45 2.67 8.41 21.05
CA LEU A 45 2.29 7.01 21.29
C LEU A 45 0.81 6.74 20.99
N TYR A 46 -0.08 7.69 21.30
CA TYR A 46 -1.52 7.55 21.12
C TYR A 46 -1.94 7.35 19.63
N SER A 47 -1.13 7.85 18.70
CA SER A 47 -1.41 7.65 17.26
C SER A 47 -0.92 6.30 16.77
N SER A 48 0.15 5.78 17.35
CA SER A 48 0.76 4.52 16.94
C SER A 48 0.05 3.31 17.55
N PHE A 49 -0.33 3.37 18.83
CA PHE A 49 -0.88 2.23 19.56
C PHE A 49 -2.40 2.27 19.65
N PRO A 50 -3.10 1.16 19.28
CA PRO A 50 -4.51 0.98 19.60
C PRO A 50 -4.75 0.82 21.11
N ALA A 51 -3.80 0.23 21.83
CA ALA A 51 -3.86 0.05 23.29
C ALA A 51 -3.83 1.41 24.02
N HIS A 52 -4.72 1.60 24.97
CA HIS A 52 -4.81 2.79 25.82
C HIS A 52 -5.10 2.43 27.28
N GLU A 53 -4.86 3.38 28.16
CA GLU A 53 -5.05 3.19 29.61
C GLU A 53 -6.47 2.72 29.94
N GLY A 54 -6.57 1.71 30.80
CA GLY A 54 -7.82 1.09 31.20
C GLY A 54 -8.39 0.05 30.22
N SER A 55 -7.83 -0.10 29.03
CA SER A 55 -8.25 -1.16 28.10
C SER A 55 -7.72 -2.52 28.53
N LEU A 56 -8.41 -3.59 28.09
CA LEU A 56 -7.85 -4.94 28.22
C LEU A 56 -6.51 -5.01 27.49
N LEU A 57 -5.52 -5.65 28.12
CA LEU A 57 -4.23 -5.85 27.49
C LEU A 57 -4.36 -6.95 26.43
N ASP A 58 -4.34 -6.54 25.16
CA ASP A 58 -4.27 -7.40 24.00
C ASP A 58 -2.90 -7.23 23.33
N LEU A 59 -2.16 -8.32 23.24
CA LEU A 59 -0.85 -8.35 22.58
C LEU A 59 -0.96 -7.88 21.11
N ARG A 60 -2.10 -8.06 20.45
CA ARG A 60 -2.32 -7.64 19.05
C ARG A 60 -2.34 -6.13 18.91
N ASP A 61 -2.89 -5.41 19.89
CA ASP A 61 -2.86 -3.95 19.93
C ASP A 61 -1.42 -3.42 20.05
N ILE A 62 -0.60 -4.10 20.86
CA ILE A 62 0.80 -3.72 21.04
C ILE A 62 1.61 -4.02 19.77
N GLU A 63 1.44 -5.21 19.20
CA GLU A 63 2.07 -5.59 17.93
C GLU A 63 1.71 -4.61 16.80
N GLN A 64 0.44 -4.13 16.75
CA GLN A 64 0.03 -3.12 15.78
C GLN A 64 0.75 -1.79 16.00
N GLY A 65 0.91 -1.36 17.23
CA GLY A 65 1.65 -0.14 17.56
C GLY A 65 3.12 -0.23 17.15
N LEU A 66 3.77 -1.35 17.44
CA LEU A 66 5.15 -1.59 17.02
C LEU A 66 5.28 -1.62 15.49
N GLU A 67 4.36 -2.28 14.78
CA GLU A 67 4.33 -2.28 13.32
C GLU A 67 4.17 -0.86 12.75
N ASN A 68 3.32 -0.04 13.35
CA ASN A 68 3.15 1.36 12.94
C ASN A 68 4.44 2.17 13.08
N MET A 69 5.25 1.92 14.10
CA MET A 69 6.55 2.57 14.28
C MET A 69 7.62 2.02 13.33
N GLN A 70 7.72 0.68 13.25
CA GLN A 70 8.73 -0.02 12.46
C GLN A 70 8.47 0.03 10.94
N ARG A 71 7.31 0.56 10.51
CA ARG A 71 7.04 0.80 9.08
C ARG A 71 8.02 1.79 8.44
N LEU A 72 8.66 2.62 9.25
CA LEU A 72 9.67 3.58 8.84
C LEU A 72 11.04 2.92 8.82
N PRO A 73 11.77 2.97 7.70
CA PRO A 73 13.15 2.51 7.65
C PRO A 73 14.02 3.27 8.66
N GLY A 74 14.89 2.58 9.37
CA GLY A 74 15.76 3.21 10.38
C GLY A 74 15.09 3.43 11.75
N VAL A 75 13.81 3.06 11.93
CA VAL A 75 13.17 2.99 13.24
C VAL A 75 13.25 1.57 13.78
N GLN A 76 13.81 1.44 14.97
CA GLN A 76 13.79 0.22 15.76
C GLN A 76 12.86 0.47 16.95
N ALA A 77 11.92 -0.42 17.16
CA ALA A 77 11.01 -0.36 18.29
C ALA A 77 10.86 -1.75 18.90
N ASP A 78 10.85 -1.81 20.23
CA ASP A 78 10.65 -3.03 21.01
C ASP A 78 9.74 -2.70 22.19
N MET A 79 9.19 -3.74 22.83
CA MET A 79 8.28 -3.58 23.94
C MET A 79 8.59 -4.55 25.08
N GLU A 80 8.29 -4.10 26.28
CA GLU A 80 8.31 -4.91 27.49
C GLU A 80 7.01 -4.70 28.26
N ILE A 81 6.40 -5.79 28.72
CA ILE A 81 5.22 -5.76 29.59
C ILE A 81 5.69 -5.98 31.00
N VAL A 82 5.52 -4.96 31.86
CA VAL A 82 5.89 -5.03 33.27
C VAL A 82 4.66 -4.96 34.18
N PRO A 83 4.65 -5.62 35.35
CA PRO A 83 3.53 -5.54 36.29
C PRO A 83 3.27 -4.10 36.71
N GLY A 84 1.98 -3.74 36.82
CA GLY A 84 1.52 -2.48 37.40
C GLY A 84 1.51 -2.51 38.94
N GLU A 85 0.89 -1.50 39.55
CA GLU A 85 0.81 -1.40 41.01
C GLU A 85 -0.26 -2.33 41.60
N GLN A 86 -1.33 -2.57 40.88
CA GLN A 86 -2.42 -3.43 41.32
C GLN A 86 -2.44 -4.77 40.58
N PRO A 87 -3.01 -5.83 41.21
CA PRO A 87 -3.18 -7.11 40.55
C PRO A 87 -3.99 -6.98 39.26
N GLY A 88 -3.45 -7.52 38.17
CA GLY A 88 -4.08 -7.45 36.84
C GLY A 88 -3.67 -6.25 36.01
N GLU A 89 -3.02 -5.24 36.58
CA GLU A 89 -2.48 -4.11 35.84
C GLU A 89 -1.11 -4.42 35.22
N SER A 90 -0.86 -3.84 34.06
CA SER A 90 0.46 -3.91 33.40
C SER A 90 0.80 -2.57 32.75
N ASP A 91 2.06 -2.19 32.87
CA ASP A 91 2.64 -1.10 32.08
C ASP A 91 3.30 -1.66 30.84
N ILE A 92 3.13 -0.97 29.72
CA ILE A 92 3.78 -1.28 28.44
C ILE A 92 4.90 -0.27 28.25
N LEU A 93 6.14 -0.76 28.31
CA LEU A 93 7.34 0.03 28.09
C LEU A 93 7.79 -0.13 26.65
N ILE A 94 7.90 0.97 25.93
CA ILE A 94 8.32 1.01 24.54
C ILE A 94 9.73 1.59 24.47
N THR A 95 10.65 0.82 23.90
CA THR A 95 11.98 1.30 23.52
C THR A 95 11.98 1.63 22.04
N ARG A 96 12.18 2.90 21.70
CA ARG A 96 12.19 3.38 20.33
C ARG A 96 13.48 4.12 20.03
N LYS A 97 14.11 3.78 18.88
CA LYS A 97 15.27 4.49 18.37
C LYS A 97 15.12 4.77 16.89
N GLN A 98 15.47 5.97 16.49
CA GLN A 98 15.44 6.39 15.09
C GLN A 98 16.79 7.02 14.73
N ASP A 99 17.55 6.34 13.87
CA ASP A 99 18.90 6.79 13.49
C ASP A 99 18.86 7.98 12.53
N LYS A 100 17.87 7.99 11.61
CA LYS A 100 17.76 9.02 10.57
C LYS A 100 16.32 9.46 10.38
N TYR A 101 16.14 10.77 10.20
CA TYR A 101 14.86 11.40 9.92
C TYR A 101 14.66 11.74 8.44
N TRP A 102 15.70 11.58 7.63
CA TRP A 102 15.64 11.80 6.19
C TRP A 102 16.50 10.79 5.44
N ARG A 103 16.12 10.53 4.21
CA ARG A 103 16.84 9.63 3.29
C ARG A 103 16.86 10.22 1.90
N LEU A 104 17.96 10.02 1.21
CA LEU A 104 18.13 10.36 -0.20
C LEU A 104 18.47 9.09 -0.97
N GLY A 105 17.66 8.76 -1.96
CA GLY A 105 17.84 7.60 -2.81
C GLY A 105 18.08 8.01 -4.26
N PHE A 106 18.93 7.23 -4.96
CA PHE A 106 19.16 7.35 -6.38
C PHE A 106 18.83 6.02 -7.05
N SER A 107 18.26 6.07 -8.23
CA SER A 107 17.97 4.90 -9.06
C SER A 107 18.43 5.13 -10.50
N LEU A 108 18.87 4.07 -11.15
CA LEU A 108 19.10 4.02 -12.57
C LEU A 108 18.66 2.66 -13.07
N ASP A 109 17.75 2.63 -14.01
CA ASP A 109 17.19 1.40 -14.55
C ASP A 109 16.83 1.54 -16.04
N ASP A 110 16.48 0.42 -16.67
CA ASP A 110 16.10 0.33 -18.08
C ASP A 110 14.59 0.04 -18.26
N SER A 111 13.75 0.49 -17.32
CA SER A 111 12.29 0.25 -17.33
C SER A 111 11.52 1.17 -18.27
N GLY A 112 12.16 2.15 -18.86
CA GLY A 112 11.56 3.02 -19.87
C GLY A 112 11.32 2.32 -21.22
N THR A 113 10.66 3.02 -22.14
CA THR A 113 10.41 2.53 -23.50
C THR A 113 11.44 3.10 -24.50
N ARG A 114 11.62 2.44 -25.64
CA ARG A 114 12.52 2.97 -26.68
C ARG A 114 12.04 4.29 -27.27
N SER A 115 10.71 4.48 -27.31
CA SER A 115 10.07 5.66 -27.88
C SER A 115 10.23 6.90 -27.01
N THR A 116 10.24 6.77 -25.68
CA THR A 116 10.30 7.91 -24.73
C THR A 116 11.58 7.96 -23.90
N GLY A 117 12.51 7.02 -24.11
CA GLY A 117 13.75 6.88 -23.37
C GLY A 117 13.80 5.61 -22.53
N ARG A 118 14.71 4.71 -22.87
CA ARG A 118 14.81 3.37 -22.26
C ARG A 118 15.37 3.42 -20.84
N TYR A 119 16.39 4.23 -20.62
CA TYR A 119 17.01 4.36 -19.30
C TYR A 119 16.38 5.49 -18.52
N LEU A 120 16.07 5.22 -17.27
CA LEU A 120 15.46 6.18 -16.34
C LEU A 120 16.41 6.41 -15.16
N GLY A 121 16.67 7.67 -14.87
CA GLY A 121 17.39 8.11 -13.68
C GLY A 121 16.41 8.72 -12.69
N GLY A 122 16.46 8.31 -11.43
CA GLY A 122 15.55 8.77 -10.40
C GLY A 122 16.29 9.28 -9.16
N ILE A 123 15.67 10.24 -8.50
CA ILE A 123 16.05 10.74 -7.17
C ILE A 123 14.81 10.75 -6.29
N THR A 124 14.95 10.28 -5.04
CA THR A 124 13.88 10.28 -4.04
C THR A 124 14.41 10.88 -2.75
N PHE A 125 13.72 11.88 -2.24
CA PHE A 125 13.94 12.45 -0.91
C PHE A 125 12.78 12.06 0.00
N SER A 126 13.09 11.48 1.16
CA SER A 126 12.12 11.00 2.13
C SER A 126 12.37 11.62 3.49
N LEU A 127 11.28 11.96 4.18
CA LEU A 127 11.25 12.36 5.58
C LEU A 127 10.51 11.28 6.38
N ASP A 128 11.21 10.67 7.33
CA ASP A 128 10.67 9.65 8.20
C ASP A 128 10.27 10.29 9.53
N ASN A 129 8.98 10.23 9.86
CA ASN A 129 8.39 10.82 11.07
C ASN A 129 8.43 12.36 11.15
N PRO A 130 8.12 13.11 10.08
CA PRO A 130 8.21 14.56 10.09
C PRO A 130 7.31 15.24 11.13
N PHE A 131 6.15 14.66 11.45
CA PHE A 131 5.18 15.22 12.41
C PHE A 131 5.04 14.40 13.70
N SER A 132 6.01 13.56 14.04
CA SER A 132 6.00 12.70 15.23
C SER A 132 4.83 11.69 15.30
N LEU A 133 4.22 11.34 14.17
CA LEU A 133 3.05 10.46 14.05
C LEU A 133 3.38 9.09 13.45
N SER A 134 4.65 8.70 13.42
CA SER A 134 5.14 7.55 12.63
C SER A 134 4.79 7.68 11.14
N ASP A 135 4.71 8.89 10.67
CA ASP A 135 4.31 9.29 9.33
C ASP A 135 5.50 9.29 8.35
N LEU A 136 5.19 9.23 7.07
CA LEU A 136 6.17 9.22 6.00
C LEU A 136 5.78 10.25 4.95
N LEU A 137 6.71 11.11 4.59
CA LEU A 137 6.62 11.99 3.43
C LEU A 137 7.76 11.69 2.46
N TYR A 138 7.48 11.49 1.19
CA TYR A 138 8.52 11.47 0.19
C TYR A 138 8.13 12.22 -1.08
N VAL A 139 9.15 12.73 -1.76
CA VAL A 139 9.06 13.28 -3.11
C VAL A 139 10.08 12.58 -3.99
N SER A 140 9.69 12.25 -5.21
CA SER A 140 10.57 11.62 -6.20
C SER A 140 10.47 12.31 -7.55
N ALA A 141 11.59 12.34 -8.26
CA ALA A 141 11.69 12.80 -9.63
C ALA A 141 12.40 11.72 -10.45
N THR A 142 11.82 11.32 -11.57
CA THR A 142 12.39 10.34 -12.50
C THR A 142 12.40 10.94 -13.89
N HIS A 143 13.53 10.87 -14.57
CA HIS A 143 13.69 11.37 -15.94
C HIS A 143 14.39 10.30 -16.80
N ASN A 144 14.12 10.33 -18.10
CA ASN A 144 14.93 9.55 -19.04
C ASN A 144 16.39 10.04 -19.02
N PHE A 145 17.32 9.10 -19.07
CA PHE A 145 18.76 9.37 -19.07
C PHE A 145 19.48 8.41 -20.04
N PRO A 146 20.39 8.88 -20.91
CA PRO A 146 20.67 10.28 -21.18
C PRO A 146 19.50 11.02 -21.83
N HIS A 147 19.50 12.34 -21.76
CA HIS A 147 18.48 13.17 -22.38
C HIS A 147 18.67 13.22 -23.89
N TYR A 148 17.59 12.94 -24.62
CA TYR A 148 17.55 13.00 -26.09
C TYR A 148 16.56 14.09 -26.53
N GLY A 149 16.95 14.98 -27.46
CA GLY A 149 16.12 16.10 -27.86
C GLY A 149 14.77 15.73 -28.50
N GLY A 150 14.69 14.56 -29.19
CA GLY A 150 13.47 14.12 -29.87
C GLY A 150 12.56 13.16 -29.07
N LYS A 151 12.96 12.82 -27.85
CA LYS A 151 12.20 11.90 -26.98
C LYS A 151 12.54 12.13 -25.51
N GLY A 152 11.58 11.93 -24.65
CA GLY A 152 11.78 12.07 -23.23
C GLY A 152 10.59 11.62 -22.41
N SER A 153 10.84 11.37 -21.14
CA SER A 153 9.81 11.17 -20.13
C SER A 153 10.28 11.72 -18.80
N LYS A 154 9.36 12.26 -18.03
CA LYS A 154 9.59 12.71 -16.66
C LYS A 154 8.40 12.38 -15.80
N ASN A 155 8.64 12.02 -14.56
CA ASN A 155 7.62 11.74 -13.57
C ASN A 155 8.01 12.36 -12.24
N TYR A 156 7.09 13.08 -11.63
CA TYR A 156 7.20 13.62 -10.29
C TYR A 156 6.13 12.99 -9.42
N THR A 157 6.51 12.55 -8.23
CA THR A 157 5.57 11.95 -7.28
C THR A 157 5.80 12.55 -5.89
N ALA A 158 4.70 12.87 -5.21
CA ALA A 158 4.69 13.23 -3.79
C ALA A 158 3.76 12.27 -3.06
N HIS A 159 4.19 11.77 -1.92
CA HIS A 159 3.43 10.82 -1.10
C HIS A 159 3.52 11.18 0.36
N TYR A 160 2.39 11.14 1.05
CA TYR A 160 2.31 11.24 2.50
C TYR A 160 1.46 10.09 3.04
N SER A 161 1.90 9.47 4.14
CA SER A 161 1.13 8.45 4.83
C SER A 161 1.31 8.52 6.34
N VAL A 162 0.22 8.29 7.06
CA VAL A 162 0.17 8.35 8.52
C VAL A 162 -0.68 7.20 9.07
N PRO A 163 -0.18 6.42 10.05
CA PRO A 163 -0.94 5.43 10.78
C PRO A 163 -1.70 6.08 11.94
N PHE A 164 -2.81 5.48 12.32
CA PHE A 164 -3.54 5.79 13.55
C PHE A 164 -4.15 4.50 14.11
N GLY A 165 -3.46 3.84 15.04
CA GLY A 165 -3.85 2.55 15.56
C GLY A 165 -3.98 1.50 14.44
N TYR A 166 -5.18 0.95 14.27
CA TYR A 166 -5.49 0.02 13.18
C TYR A 166 -5.78 0.68 11.83
N TRP A 167 -5.87 2.01 11.80
CA TRP A 167 -6.09 2.79 10.59
C TRP A 167 -4.78 3.29 9.99
N GLN A 168 -4.77 3.47 8.68
CA GLN A 168 -3.74 4.20 7.96
C GLN A 168 -4.37 5.03 6.86
N PHE A 169 -3.98 6.30 6.79
CA PHE A 169 -4.34 7.19 5.69
C PHE A 169 -3.11 7.44 4.82
N SER A 170 -3.31 7.54 3.51
CA SER A 170 -2.27 7.98 2.59
C SER A 170 -2.83 8.81 1.45
N VAL A 171 -2.00 9.70 0.93
CA VAL A 171 -2.26 10.48 -0.27
C VAL A 171 -1.03 10.44 -1.17
N THR A 172 -1.27 10.27 -2.47
CA THR A 172 -0.22 10.26 -3.49
C THR A 172 -0.66 11.15 -4.64
N ALA A 173 0.20 12.09 -5.03
CA ALA A 173 0.03 12.90 -6.21
C ALA A 173 1.18 12.62 -7.18
N SER A 174 0.89 12.47 -8.47
CA SER A 174 1.93 12.30 -9.49
C SER A 174 1.60 13.10 -10.74
N ASP A 175 2.66 13.58 -11.37
CA ASP A 175 2.65 14.31 -12.63
C ASP A 175 3.64 13.66 -13.59
N TYR A 176 3.14 13.18 -14.73
CA TYR A 176 3.91 12.45 -15.72
C TYR A 176 3.76 13.12 -17.08
N ASP A 177 4.90 13.41 -17.71
CA ASP A 177 4.98 13.92 -19.08
C ASP A 177 5.87 13.03 -19.94
N TYR A 178 5.53 12.94 -21.21
CA TYR A 178 6.38 12.29 -22.20
C TYR A 178 6.29 13.00 -23.55
N HIS A 179 7.32 12.84 -24.35
CA HIS A 179 7.33 13.23 -25.75
C HIS A 179 8.15 12.26 -26.58
N GLN A 180 7.79 12.13 -27.83
CA GLN A 180 8.50 11.34 -28.83
C GLN A 180 8.34 11.95 -30.22
N THR A 181 9.36 11.81 -31.04
CA THR A 181 9.31 12.15 -32.46
C THR A 181 8.80 10.96 -33.24
N VAL A 182 7.76 11.15 -34.01
CA VAL A 182 7.19 10.14 -34.92
C VAL A 182 7.44 10.57 -36.35
N ALA A 183 8.16 9.72 -37.10
CA ALA A 183 8.42 9.97 -38.50
C ALA A 183 7.12 9.93 -39.32
N GLY A 184 6.83 11.02 -40.01
CA GLY A 184 5.73 11.14 -40.96
C GLY A 184 6.21 10.98 -42.41
N ALA A 185 5.28 10.96 -43.35
CA ALA A 185 5.60 10.79 -44.78
C ALA A 185 6.28 12.01 -45.39
N VAL A 186 6.05 13.21 -44.82
CA VAL A 186 6.54 14.51 -45.37
C VAL A 186 7.39 15.22 -44.33
N GLU A 187 7.01 15.15 -43.04
CA GLU A 187 7.69 15.77 -41.93
C GLU A 187 7.57 14.91 -40.68
N ASP A 188 8.46 15.13 -39.70
CA ASP A 188 8.39 14.49 -38.41
C ASP A 188 7.38 15.22 -37.52
N TYR A 189 6.59 14.45 -36.76
CA TYR A 189 5.62 14.97 -35.80
C TYR A 189 6.11 14.73 -34.37
N GLN A 190 5.98 15.74 -33.52
CA GLN A 190 6.19 15.59 -32.09
C GLN A 190 4.89 15.17 -31.42
N TYR A 191 4.85 13.94 -30.93
CA TYR A 191 3.74 13.45 -30.10
C TYR A 191 4.12 13.56 -28.64
N SER A 192 3.25 14.17 -27.83
CA SER A 192 3.49 14.32 -26.40
C SER A 192 2.22 14.06 -25.58
N GLY A 193 2.40 13.80 -24.30
CA GLY A 193 1.29 13.61 -23.39
C GLY A 193 1.65 13.99 -21.97
N GLU A 194 0.65 14.38 -21.22
CA GLU A 194 0.71 14.69 -19.81
C GLU A 194 -0.36 13.90 -19.04
N SER A 195 -0.05 13.48 -17.82
CA SER A 195 -0.99 12.78 -16.97
C SER A 195 -0.78 13.16 -15.52
N GLN A 196 -1.84 13.64 -14.88
CA GLN A 196 -1.88 14.00 -13.47
C GLN A 196 -2.78 13.02 -12.72
N ASN A 197 -2.28 12.48 -11.60
CA ASN A 197 -3.02 11.53 -10.79
C ASN A 197 -3.00 11.98 -9.34
N LEU A 198 -4.16 11.87 -8.69
CA LEU A 198 -4.32 12.04 -7.25
C LEU A 198 -5.01 10.80 -6.71
N GLY A 199 -4.37 10.13 -5.75
CA GLY A 199 -4.91 8.98 -5.05
C GLY A 199 -4.97 9.23 -3.55
N MET A 200 -6.08 8.86 -2.92
CA MET A 200 -6.25 8.85 -1.47
C MET A 200 -6.64 7.44 -1.05
N GLN A 201 -6.03 6.94 0.00
CA GLN A 201 -6.34 5.61 0.52
C GLN A 201 -6.56 5.69 2.03
N LEU A 202 -7.63 5.06 2.48
CA LEU A 202 -7.89 4.76 3.88
C LEU A 202 -7.90 3.25 4.04
N SER A 203 -7.07 2.72 4.93
CA SER A 203 -7.05 1.30 5.24
C SER A 203 -7.29 1.04 6.71
N ARG A 204 -7.85 -0.14 7.01
CA ARG A 204 -8.06 -0.61 8.39
C ARG A 204 -7.73 -2.08 8.51
N VAL A 205 -6.95 -2.43 9.51
CA VAL A 205 -6.77 -3.82 9.92
C VAL A 205 -8.06 -4.28 10.61
N LEU A 206 -8.79 -5.22 9.99
CA LEU A 206 -10.03 -5.77 10.52
C LEU A 206 -9.80 -6.93 11.47
N HIS A 207 -8.80 -7.74 11.16
CA HIS A 207 -8.44 -8.92 11.93
C HIS A 207 -6.92 -9.11 11.90
N ARG A 208 -6.37 -9.51 13.04
CA ARG A 208 -4.98 -9.80 13.22
C ARG A 208 -4.80 -10.88 14.29
N ASN A 209 -3.98 -11.87 14.02
CA ASN A 209 -3.48 -12.82 15.02
C ASN A 209 -2.04 -13.22 14.68
N GLY A 210 -1.46 -14.22 15.36
CA GLY A 210 -0.06 -14.64 15.17
C GLY A 210 0.27 -15.14 13.76
N THR A 211 -0.72 -15.54 12.96
CA THR A 211 -0.52 -16.14 11.62
C THR A 211 -1.31 -15.48 10.51
N GLN A 212 -2.25 -14.58 10.84
CA GLN A 212 -3.17 -14.01 9.86
C GLN A 212 -3.34 -12.51 10.05
N LYS A 213 -3.54 -11.80 8.94
CA LYS A 213 -3.88 -10.38 8.93
C LYS A 213 -4.83 -10.09 7.78
N THR A 214 -5.96 -9.44 8.10
CA THR A 214 -6.96 -9.00 7.11
C THR A 214 -7.07 -7.49 7.15
N VAL A 215 -6.96 -6.87 5.99
CA VAL A 215 -6.99 -5.41 5.83
C VAL A 215 -8.08 -5.03 4.84
N LEU A 216 -8.94 -4.10 5.22
CA LEU A 216 -9.90 -3.43 4.35
C LEU A 216 -9.26 -2.14 3.84
N THR A 217 -9.37 -1.87 2.54
CA THR A 217 -8.89 -0.64 1.91
C THR A 217 -10.02 0.07 1.17
N TYR A 218 -10.05 1.37 1.27
CA TYR A 218 -10.91 2.23 0.46
C TYR A 218 -10.03 3.27 -0.24
N ASP A 219 -10.01 3.19 -1.57
CA ASP A 219 -9.24 4.08 -2.42
C ASP A 219 -10.16 5.02 -3.17
N VAL A 220 -9.75 6.27 -3.31
CA VAL A 220 -10.37 7.24 -4.22
C VAL A 220 -9.27 7.80 -5.10
N GLN A 221 -9.48 7.79 -6.40
CA GLN A 221 -8.51 8.29 -7.37
C GLN A 221 -9.17 9.22 -8.39
N ALA A 222 -8.42 10.26 -8.76
CA ALA A 222 -8.76 11.16 -9.84
C ALA A 222 -7.57 11.22 -10.81
N ARG A 223 -7.84 11.17 -12.10
CA ARG A 223 -6.84 11.23 -13.16
C ARG A 223 -7.25 12.19 -14.25
N ARG A 224 -6.29 12.98 -14.71
CA ARG A 224 -6.40 13.82 -15.89
C ARG A 224 -5.29 13.48 -16.85
N SER A 225 -5.61 13.28 -18.13
CA SER A 225 -4.59 13.08 -19.17
C SER A 225 -4.96 13.86 -20.45
N ARG A 226 -3.94 14.35 -21.13
CA ARG A 226 -4.02 15.05 -22.40
C ARG A 226 -2.89 14.61 -23.29
N ASN A 227 -3.14 14.60 -24.60
CA ASN A 227 -2.14 14.30 -25.61
C ASN A 227 -2.13 15.40 -26.67
N TYR A 228 -0.98 15.58 -27.30
CA TYR A 228 -0.71 16.66 -28.25
C TYR A 228 0.05 16.14 -29.47
N ILE A 229 -0.19 16.76 -30.62
CA ILE A 229 0.64 16.65 -31.83
C ILE A 229 1.10 18.05 -32.19
N ASN A 230 2.44 18.26 -32.26
CA ASN A 230 3.05 19.57 -32.52
C ASN A 230 2.42 20.67 -31.66
N ASP A 231 2.33 20.45 -30.33
CA ASP A 231 1.75 21.32 -29.32
C ASP A 231 0.23 21.59 -29.46
N THR A 232 -0.45 20.94 -30.42
CA THR A 232 -1.90 21.02 -30.58
C THR A 232 -2.57 19.86 -29.84
N GLU A 233 -3.48 20.18 -28.91
CA GLU A 233 -4.18 19.16 -28.12
C GLU A 233 -5.11 18.30 -28.98
N ILE A 234 -5.02 16.99 -28.79
CA ILE A 234 -5.92 16.01 -29.38
C ILE A 234 -7.14 15.86 -28.46
N GLN A 235 -8.18 16.67 -28.68
CA GLN A 235 -9.33 16.74 -27.79
C GLN A 235 -10.05 15.39 -27.58
N VAL A 236 -10.11 14.54 -28.60
CA VAL A 236 -10.71 13.20 -28.52
C VAL A 236 -9.94 12.22 -27.61
N GLN A 237 -8.72 12.58 -27.23
CA GLN A 237 -7.90 11.81 -26.28
C GLN A 237 -7.85 12.43 -24.88
N ARG A 238 -8.48 13.57 -24.67
CA ARG A 238 -8.59 14.19 -23.34
C ARG A 238 -9.42 13.28 -22.44
N ARG A 239 -8.89 12.98 -21.25
CA ARG A 239 -9.57 12.17 -20.25
C ARG A 239 -9.50 12.84 -18.89
N GLN A 240 -10.63 12.86 -18.21
CA GLN A 240 -10.71 13.25 -16.80
C GLN A 240 -11.62 12.25 -16.11
N THR A 241 -11.03 11.35 -15.32
CA THR A 241 -11.71 10.22 -14.71
C THR A 241 -11.58 10.26 -13.20
N ALA A 242 -12.55 9.70 -12.51
CA ALA A 242 -12.49 9.44 -11.08
C ALA A 242 -13.11 8.08 -10.78
N ALA A 243 -12.58 7.41 -9.78
CA ALA A 243 -13.10 6.12 -9.34
C ALA A 243 -12.88 5.94 -7.84
N TRP A 244 -13.69 5.10 -7.22
CA TRP A 244 -13.38 4.54 -5.93
C TRP A 244 -13.19 3.03 -6.05
N ARG A 245 -12.43 2.48 -5.10
CA ARG A 245 -12.18 1.04 -4.99
C ARG A 245 -12.30 0.62 -3.53
N LEU A 246 -13.04 -0.44 -3.29
CA LEU A 246 -13.10 -1.12 -1.99
C LEU A 246 -12.37 -2.46 -2.14
N GLY A 247 -11.36 -2.70 -1.31
CA GLY A 247 -10.53 -3.89 -1.36
C GLY A 247 -10.45 -4.60 -0.03
N LEU A 248 -10.34 -5.92 -0.07
CA LEU A 248 -10.03 -6.77 1.07
C LEU A 248 -8.78 -7.57 0.75
N GLN A 249 -7.78 -7.46 1.60
CA GLN A 249 -6.52 -8.20 1.50
C GLN A 249 -6.35 -9.09 2.72
N HIS A 250 -5.98 -10.33 2.49
CA HIS A 250 -5.73 -11.31 3.54
C HIS A 250 -4.35 -11.93 3.37
N ARG A 251 -3.53 -11.87 4.42
CA ARG A 251 -2.25 -12.57 4.51
C ARG A 251 -2.37 -13.70 5.51
N HIS A 252 -1.83 -14.86 5.14
CA HIS A 252 -1.78 -16.04 5.99
C HIS A 252 -0.40 -16.68 5.93
N TYR A 253 0.21 -16.86 7.10
CA TYR A 253 1.45 -17.61 7.28
C TYR A 253 1.08 -19.05 7.63
N ILE A 254 1.39 -19.99 6.73
CA ILE A 254 1.08 -21.41 6.86
C ILE A 254 2.40 -22.16 6.96
N SER A 255 2.85 -22.41 8.20
CA SER A 255 4.20 -22.95 8.47
C SER A 255 5.27 -22.03 7.85
N GLN A 256 6.02 -22.51 6.85
CA GLN A 256 7.02 -21.71 6.13
C GLN A 256 6.44 -20.96 4.93
N ALA A 257 5.22 -21.28 4.51
CA ALA A 257 4.58 -20.67 3.36
C ALA A 257 3.89 -19.36 3.73
N THR A 258 3.85 -18.44 2.77
CA THR A 258 3.06 -17.21 2.86
C THR A 258 2.04 -17.18 1.73
N LEU A 259 0.77 -17.02 2.09
CA LEU A 259 -0.33 -16.79 1.17
C LEU A 259 -0.83 -15.36 1.32
N ASP A 260 -0.84 -14.60 0.23
CA ASP A 260 -1.53 -13.31 0.13
C ASP A 260 -2.67 -13.46 -0.87
N ALA A 261 -3.88 -13.10 -0.48
CA ALA A 261 -5.06 -13.12 -1.34
C ALA A 261 -5.82 -11.81 -1.22
N GLY A 262 -6.35 -11.33 -2.33
CA GLY A 262 -7.09 -10.08 -2.36
C GLY A 262 -8.23 -10.09 -3.36
N VAL A 263 -9.27 -9.34 -3.02
CA VAL A 263 -10.39 -9.03 -3.89
C VAL A 263 -10.68 -7.54 -3.78
N SER A 264 -10.94 -6.90 -4.90
CA SER A 264 -11.35 -5.50 -4.90
C SER A 264 -12.45 -5.24 -5.92
N TRP A 265 -13.34 -4.32 -5.56
CA TRP A 265 -14.39 -3.80 -6.42
C TRP A 265 -14.13 -2.33 -6.69
N GLN A 266 -14.00 -1.97 -7.96
CA GLN A 266 -13.81 -0.60 -8.42
C GLN A 266 -15.04 -0.12 -9.19
N ARG A 267 -15.37 1.16 -8.98
CA ARG A 267 -16.43 1.83 -9.74
C ARG A 267 -15.96 3.22 -10.17
N GLY A 268 -16.04 3.45 -11.47
CA GLY A 268 -15.89 4.79 -12.07
C GLY A 268 -17.03 5.72 -11.66
N THR A 269 -16.72 6.98 -11.47
CA THR A 269 -17.67 8.02 -11.01
C THR A 269 -17.50 9.31 -11.80
N ARG A 270 -18.42 10.27 -11.56
CA ARG A 270 -18.31 11.64 -12.06
C ARG A 270 -17.79 12.62 -11.00
N TRP A 271 -17.12 12.14 -9.97
CA TRP A 271 -16.54 12.98 -8.93
C TRP A 271 -15.41 13.85 -9.49
N PHE A 272 -15.08 14.94 -8.80
CA PHE A 272 -13.96 15.84 -9.13
C PHE A 272 -13.97 16.39 -10.55
N GLY A 273 -15.17 16.58 -11.12
CA GLY A 273 -15.32 17.06 -12.49
C GLY A 273 -14.99 16.02 -13.56
N ALA A 274 -14.99 14.74 -13.22
CA ALA A 274 -14.78 13.67 -14.19
C ALA A 274 -15.80 13.72 -15.32
N GLN A 275 -15.31 13.54 -16.55
CA GLN A 275 -16.07 13.68 -17.78
C GLN A 275 -16.41 12.31 -18.38
N PRO A 276 -17.45 12.22 -19.23
CA PRO A 276 -17.67 11.06 -20.07
C PRO A 276 -16.43 10.74 -20.91
N ALA A 277 -16.13 9.46 -21.07
CA ALA A 277 -15.11 9.05 -22.02
C ALA A 277 -15.59 9.37 -23.44
N PRO A 278 -14.72 9.84 -24.36
CA PRO A 278 -15.11 10.12 -25.73
C PRO A 278 -15.79 8.92 -26.43
N GLU A 279 -15.40 7.71 -26.08
CA GLU A 279 -15.95 6.44 -26.62
C GLU A 279 -17.37 6.14 -26.11
N GLU A 280 -17.85 6.81 -25.04
CA GLU A 280 -19.22 6.61 -24.53
C GLU A 280 -20.29 6.97 -25.57
N ILE A 281 -20.01 7.91 -26.46
CA ILE A 281 -20.91 8.32 -27.55
C ILE A 281 -21.19 7.15 -28.50
N PHE A 282 -20.18 6.27 -28.69
CA PHE A 282 -20.27 5.12 -29.58
C PHE A 282 -20.62 3.81 -28.85
N GLY A 283 -20.73 3.83 -27.51
CA GLY A 283 -20.96 2.66 -26.69
C GLY A 283 -19.77 1.69 -26.60
N GLU A 284 -18.58 2.12 -27.03
CA GLU A 284 -17.37 1.27 -27.10
C GLU A 284 -16.65 1.15 -25.75
N ALA A 285 -16.71 2.19 -24.90
CA ALA A 285 -16.13 2.19 -23.58
C ALA A 285 -16.85 3.20 -22.67
N THR A 286 -16.74 3.04 -21.36
CA THR A 286 -17.31 3.98 -20.39
C THR A 286 -16.33 4.29 -19.26
N ALA A 287 -16.30 5.54 -18.82
CA ALA A 287 -15.60 5.96 -17.60
C ALA A 287 -16.36 5.58 -16.32
N LEU A 288 -17.62 5.13 -16.42
CA LEU A 288 -18.40 4.57 -15.30
C LEU A 288 -18.19 3.06 -15.17
N SER A 289 -16.94 2.64 -15.23
CA SER A 289 -16.53 1.24 -15.17
C SER A 289 -16.97 0.54 -13.90
N LYS A 290 -17.17 -0.77 -14.00
CA LYS A 290 -17.42 -1.69 -12.87
C LYS A 290 -16.44 -2.85 -13.01
N ILE A 291 -15.44 -2.89 -12.13
CA ILE A 291 -14.33 -3.82 -12.25
C ILE A 291 -14.20 -4.61 -10.96
N LEU A 292 -14.23 -5.93 -11.05
CA LEU A 292 -13.85 -6.84 -9.99
C LEU A 292 -12.44 -7.36 -10.28
N GLN A 293 -11.52 -7.15 -9.34
CA GLN A 293 -10.15 -7.66 -9.43
C GLN A 293 -9.90 -8.67 -8.32
N MET A 294 -9.22 -9.74 -8.66
CA MET A 294 -8.78 -10.78 -7.74
C MET A 294 -7.30 -11.02 -7.93
N ASN A 295 -6.59 -11.18 -6.84
CA ASN A 295 -5.17 -11.53 -6.84
C ASN A 295 -4.89 -12.57 -5.77
N ALA A 296 -3.94 -13.45 -6.05
CA ALA A 296 -3.38 -14.35 -5.06
C ALA A 296 -1.89 -14.52 -5.35
N SER A 297 -1.10 -14.58 -4.31
CA SER A 297 0.30 -14.97 -4.39
C SER A 297 0.63 -15.97 -3.29
N PHE A 298 1.40 -16.98 -3.65
CA PHE A 298 1.86 -18.00 -2.74
C PHE A 298 3.37 -18.10 -2.84
N ASN A 299 4.04 -18.09 -1.70
CA ASN A 299 5.49 -18.27 -1.61
C ASN A 299 5.81 -19.37 -0.59
N LEU A 300 6.60 -20.35 -1.01
CA LEU A 300 7.06 -21.44 -0.18
C LEU A 300 8.59 -21.55 -0.30
N PRO A 301 9.35 -21.10 0.70
CA PRO A 301 10.75 -21.46 0.83
C PRO A 301 10.87 -22.90 1.29
N PHE A 302 11.79 -23.68 0.71
CA PHE A 302 12.05 -25.06 1.09
C PHE A 302 13.51 -25.44 0.81
N THR A 303 13.98 -26.50 1.41
CA THR A 303 15.31 -27.06 1.20
C THR A 303 15.21 -28.40 0.50
N LEU A 304 15.95 -28.57 -0.59
CA LEU A 304 16.04 -29.84 -1.31
C LEU A 304 17.52 -30.19 -1.52
N ALA A 305 17.92 -31.39 -1.10
CA ALA A 305 19.32 -31.86 -1.14
C ALA A 305 20.31 -30.85 -0.53
N GLY A 306 19.93 -30.22 0.61
CA GLY A 306 20.77 -29.25 1.32
C GLY A 306 20.85 -27.86 0.66
N GLN A 307 20.16 -27.64 -0.46
CA GLN A 307 20.13 -26.35 -1.16
C GLN A 307 18.81 -25.60 -0.90
N PRO A 308 18.82 -24.27 -0.67
CA PRO A 308 17.62 -23.48 -0.49
C PRO A 308 16.94 -23.20 -1.83
N PHE A 309 15.62 -23.42 -1.87
CA PHE A 309 14.74 -23.11 -2.98
C PHE A 309 13.57 -22.25 -2.50
N SER A 310 12.95 -21.53 -3.44
CA SER A 310 11.68 -20.84 -3.22
C SER A 310 10.76 -21.12 -4.39
N TYR A 311 9.57 -21.63 -4.08
CA TYR A 311 8.48 -21.72 -5.04
C TYR A 311 7.58 -20.49 -4.90
N SER A 312 7.34 -19.78 -6.00
CA SER A 312 6.47 -18.63 -6.02
C SER A 312 5.42 -18.78 -7.11
N PHE A 313 4.16 -18.61 -6.73
CA PHE A 313 3.02 -18.60 -7.64
C PHE A 313 2.29 -17.26 -7.51
N ARG A 314 1.83 -16.70 -8.65
CA ARG A 314 1.01 -15.49 -8.69
C ARG A 314 -0.16 -15.69 -9.63
N TYR A 315 -1.34 -15.30 -9.18
CA TYR A 315 -2.57 -15.28 -9.94
C TYR A 315 -3.17 -13.87 -9.91
N GLN A 316 -3.63 -13.40 -11.08
CA GLN A 316 -4.36 -12.14 -11.20
C GLN A 316 -5.52 -12.33 -12.17
N ARG A 317 -6.68 -11.78 -11.82
CA ARG A 317 -7.87 -11.81 -12.67
C ARG A 317 -8.62 -10.49 -12.57
N GLN A 318 -9.06 -10.00 -13.73
CA GLN A 318 -9.97 -8.87 -13.83
C GLN A 318 -11.27 -9.34 -14.48
N LEU A 319 -12.40 -8.89 -13.96
CA LEU A 319 -13.73 -9.11 -14.52
C LEU A 319 -14.46 -7.76 -14.63
N SER A 320 -15.06 -7.48 -15.75
CA SER A 320 -15.88 -6.31 -15.98
C SER A 320 -17.12 -6.67 -16.78
N ASN A 321 -18.26 -6.13 -16.37
CA ASN A 321 -19.51 -6.21 -17.16
C ASN A 321 -19.80 -4.92 -17.93
N THR A 322 -18.82 -4.00 -17.96
CA THR A 322 -18.86 -2.75 -18.71
C THR A 322 -17.72 -2.72 -19.71
N PRO A 323 -17.89 -2.12 -20.90
CA PRO A 323 -16.78 -1.92 -21.82
C PRO A 323 -15.80 -0.91 -21.17
N LEU A 324 -14.53 -1.31 -21.08
CA LEU A 324 -13.49 -0.54 -20.39
C LEU A 324 -12.72 0.35 -21.35
N THR A 325 -12.38 1.54 -20.88
CA THR A 325 -11.42 2.41 -21.57
C THR A 325 -10.04 1.72 -21.62
N PRO A 326 -9.19 2.02 -22.62
CA PRO A 326 -7.85 1.41 -22.73
C PRO A 326 -7.00 1.52 -21.46
N GLN A 327 -7.22 2.57 -20.64
CA GLN A 327 -6.50 2.80 -19.40
C GLN A 327 -6.90 1.86 -18.26
N GLU A 328 -8.08 1.24 -18.34
CA GLU A 328 -8.62 0.32 -17.32
C GLU A 328 -8.56 -1.15 -17.76
N GLN A 329 -8.20 -1.40 -19.01
CA GLN A 329 -8.01 -2.76 -19.52
C GLN A 329 -6.81 -3.44 -18.87
N PHE A 330 -6.92 -4.74 -18.64
CA PHE A 330 -5.83 -5.55 -18.12
C PHE A 330 -4.80 -5.78 -19.23
N ALA A 331 -3.55 -5.36 -19.00
CA ALA A 331 -2.46 -5.44 -19.97
C ALA A 331 -1.49 -6.59 -19.63
N ILE A 332 -1.16 -7.40 -20.63
CA ILE A 332 -0.17 -8.48 -20.55
C ILE A 332 0.94 -8.20 -21.58
N GLY A 333 2.19 -8.47 -21.22
CA GLY A 333 3.33 -8.32 -22.13
C GLY A 333 4.35 -7.27 -21.68
N ASN A 334 4.61 -7.20 -20.39
CA ASN A 334 5.67 -6.38 -19.81
C ASN A 334 6.50 -7.19 -18.82
N ARG A 335 7.61 -6.62 -18.32
CA ARG A 335 8.54 -7.29 -17.38
C ARG A 335 7.88 -7.79 -16.08
N TRP A 336 6.70 -7.25 -15.73
CA TRP A 336 5.97 -7.59 -14.50
C TRP A 336 4.91 -8.66 -14.69
N THR A 337 4.46 -8.90 -15.92
CA THR A 337 3.40 -9.86 -16.24
C THR A 337 3.93 -11.12 -16.94
N VAL A 338 4.57 -10.98 -18.08
CA VAL A 338 5.13 -12.11 -18.85
C VAL A 338 6.57 -11.78 -19.22
N ARG A 339 7.51 -12.58 -18.73
CA ARG A 339 8.94 -12.42 -19.05
C ARG A 339 9.18 -12.63 -20.56
N GLY A 340 10.09 -11.83 -21.10
CA GLY A 340 10.42 -11.85 -22.53
C GLY A 340 9.72 -10.75 -23.34
N PHE A 341 8.80 -10.00 -22.72
CA PHE A 341 8.20 -8.80 -23.30
C PHE A 341 8.71 -7.55 -22.58
N ASP A 342 9.06 -6.53 -23.33
CA ASP A 342 9.64 -5.28 -22.84
C ASP A 342 8.60 -4.16 -22.58
N GLY A 343 7.31 -4.45 -22.83
CA GLY A 343 6.22 -3.49 -22.67
C GLY A 343 5.89 -2.66 -23.91
N GLU A 344 6.64 -2.82 -25.01
CA GLU A 344 6.37 -2.14 -26.28
C GLU A 344 5.20 -2.79 -27.05
N ARG A 345 4.94 -4.07 -26.79
CA ARG A 345 3.82 -4.83 -27.37
C ARG A 345 3.03 -5.48 -26.25
N THR A 346 1.88 -4.92 -25.94
CA THR A 346 0.97 -5.44 -24.91
C THR A 346 -0.32 -5.94 -25.55
N LEU A 347 -0.89 -6.98 -24.93
CA LEU A 347 -2.27 -7.41 -25.19
C LEU A 347 -3.13 -6.85 -24.07
N ASN A 348 -4.19 -6.16 -24.44
CA ASN A 348 -5.12 -5.54 -23.50
C ASN A 348 -6.49 -6.20 -23.62
N ALA A 349 -7.14 -6.46 -22.48
CA ALA A 349 -8.47 -7.03 -22.42
C ALA A 349 -9.27 -6.46 -21.26
N SER A 350 -10.59 -6.44 -21.41
CA SER A 350 -11.51 -6.05 -20.33
C SER A 350 -11.65 -7.14 -19.26
N ASN A 351 -11.50 -8.42 -19.65
CA ASN A 351 -11.66 -9.60 -18.79
C ASN A 351 -10.48 -10.56 -18.99
#